data_82f4d7d25421587e3088cb9625418ef3
#
_entry.id   82f4d7d25421587e3088cb9625418ef3
#
_cell.length_a   1.000
_cell.length_b   1.000
_cell.length_c   1.000
_cell.angle_alpha   90.00
_cell.angle_beta   90.00
_cell.angle_gamma   90.00
#
_symmetry.space_group_name_H-M   'P 1'
#
loop_
_entity.id
_entity.type
_entity.pdbx_description
1 polymer ?
#
loop_
_entity_poly.entity_id
_entity_poly.type
_entity_poly.pdbx_seq_one_letter_code
_entity_poly.pdbx_strand_id
1 'polypeptide(L)'
;LGLVGSEMCIRDSAYVVQVMNLALLEDFDHLYRYADLLELERGIHAERLVGCYTEIMPGRPTIAEHRHPRDSVRKSISAVTAAPITKLNAAIITAAEQQTMNYYMNIGTFYDSDLGRRLYQEIGMIEEQHVTQYGALLDPGMTWLENLLLHEYTECYLYWSCVEDETDLR
;
A
#
# COMPACT_ATOMS: atom_id res chain seq x y z
N LEU A 1 0.68 -8.21 -5.85
CA LEU A 1 1.24 -9.52 -5.44
C LEU A 1 2.16 -9.43 -4.21
N GLY A 2 2.83 -8.29 -3.97
CA GLY A 2 3.73 -8.13 -2.84
C GLY A 2 3.06 -8.08 -1.46
N LEU A 3 1.88 -7.48 -1.33
CA LEU A 3 1.18 -7.32 -0.06
C LEU A 3 0.70 -8.65 0.52
N VAL A 4 0.11 -9.52 -0.28
CA VAL A 4 -0.38 -10.83 0.16
C VAL A 4 0.77 -11.75 0.63
N GLY A 5 1.93 -11.62 0.02
CA GLY A 5 3.13 -12.35 0.45
C GLY A 5 3.68 -11.88 1.79
N SER A 6 3.56 -10.59 2.11
CA SER A 6 4.05 -10.03 3.37
C SER A 6 3.21 -10.42 4.58
N GLU A 7 1.90 -10.60 4.43
CA GLU A 7 1.03 -11.08 5.52
C GLU A 7 1.41 -12.46 6.03
N MET A 8 1.83 -13.36 5.14
CA MET A 8 2.24 -14.72 5.53
C MET A 8 3.55 -14.76 6.32
N CYS A 9 4.37 -13.73 6.22
CA CYS A 9 5.68 -13.64 6.89
C CYS A 9 5.66 -12.88 8.21
N ILE A 10 4.61 -12.07 8.47
CA ILE A 10 4.51 -11.28 9.71
C ILE A 10 3.92 -12.15 10.82
N ARG A 11 4.76 -12.93 11.48
CA ARG A 11 4.35 -13.82 12.59
C ARG A 11 4.46 -13.19 13.97
N ASP A 12 5.12 -12.04 14.07
CA ASP A 12 5.54 -11.50 15.36
C ASP A 12 4.45 -10.76 16.12
N SER A 13 3.42 -10.27 15.43
CA SER A 13 2.42 -9.44 16.08
C SER A 13 1.08 -9.47 15.34
N ALA A 14 0.06 -10.00 16.00
CA ALA A 14 -1.32 -9.93 15.50
C ALA A 14 -1.77 -8.49 15.23
N TYR A 15 -1.20 -7.52 15.93
CA TYR A 15 -1.46 -6.10 15.74
C TYR A 15 -0.96 -5.59 14.38
N VAL A 16 0.25 -5.98 13.97
CA VAL A 16 0.80 -5.61 12.66
C VAL A 16 -0.05 -6.21 11.54
N VAL A 17 -0.45 -7.48 11.68
CA VAL A 17 -1.37 -8.13 10.73
C VAL A 17 -2.70 -7.38 10.62
N GLN A 18 -3.28 -6.92 11.73
CA GLN A 18 -4.51 -6.13 11.70
C GLN A 18 -4.36 -4.80 10.95
N VAL A 19 -3.23 -4.12 11.14
CA VAL A 19 -2.94 -2.87 10.42
C VAL A 19 -2.84 -3.12 8.92
N MET A 20 -2.11 -4.16 8.52
CA MET A 20 -1.94 -4.53 7.11
C MET A 20 -3.27 -4.95 6.47
N ASN A 21 -4.09 -5.74 7.16
CA ASN A 21 -5.39 -6.19 6.66
C ASN A 21 -6.38 -5.04 6.45
N LEU A 22 -6.36 -4.03 7.31
CA LEU A 22 -7.27 -2.89 7.16
C LEU A 22 -6.98 -2.13 5.87
N ALA A 23 -5.73 -1.77 5.64
CA ALA A 23 -5.36 -1.03 4.44
C ALA A 23 -5.48 -1.89 3.17
N LEU A 24 -5.22 -3.19 3.23
CA LEU A 24 -5.45 -4.09 2.10
C LEU A 24 -6.91 -4.07 1.61
N LEU A 25 -7.89 -3.89 2.50
CA LEU A 25 -9.28 -3.73 2.10
C LEU A 25 -9.51 -2.45 1.29
N GLU A 26 -8.82 -1.37 1.64
CA GLU A 26 -8.88 -0.11 0.92
C GLU A 26 -8.17 -0.19 -0.43
N ASP A 27 -7.07 -0.94 -0.53
CA ASP A 27 -6.38 -1.22 -1.80
C ASP A 27 -7.26 -2.00 -2.79
N PHE A 28 -8.07 -2.93 -2.31
CA PHE A 28 -9.09 -3.57 -3.14
C PHE A 28 -10.14 -2.58 -3.63
N ASP A 29 -10.54 -1.61 -2.81
CA ASP A 29 -11.40 -0.51 -3.24
C ASP A 29 -10.76 0.26 -4.39
N HIS A 30 -9.51 0.64 -4.27
CA HIS A 30 -8.78 1.36 -5.31
C HIS A 30 -8.75 0.57 -6.62
N LEU A 31 -8.47 -0.72 -6.57
CA LEU A 31 -8.47 -1.60 -7.75
C LEU A 31 -9.82 -1.57 -8.48
N TYR A 32 -10.92 -1.70 -7.74
CA TYR A 32 -12.27 -1.68 -8.33
C TYR A 32 -12.61 -0.32 -8.92
N ARG A 33 -12.34 0.74 -8.21
CA ARG A 33 -12.68 2.11 -8.66
C ARG A 33 -11.89 2.52 -9.91
N TYR A 34 -10.62 2.13 -10.02
CA TYR A 34 -9.84 2.37 -11.23
C TYR A 34 -10.31 1.51 -12.40
N ALA A 35 -10.69 0.27 -12.15
CA ALA A 35 -11.26 -0.59 -13.19
C ALA A 35 -12.59 -0.04 -13.69
N ASP A 36 -13.46 0.43 -12.81
CA ASP A 36 -14.73 1.07 -13.17
C ASP A 36 -14.52 2.38 -13.95
N LEU A 37 -13.55 3.21 -13.56
CA LEU A 37 -13.19 4.41 -14.31
C LEU A 37 -12.76 4.08 -15.74
N LEU A 38 -11.94 3.05 -15.90
CA LEU A 38 -11.47 2.59 -17.21
C LEU A 38 -12.63 2.06 -18.07
N GLU A 39 -13.60 1.38 -17.49
CA GLU A 39 -14.81 0.96 -18.18
C GLU A 39 -15.64 2.16 -18.64
N LEU A 40 -15.86 3.13 -17.76
CA LEU A 40 -16.63 4.33 -18.08
C LEU A 40 -15.98 5.18 -19.19
N GLU A 41 -14.66 5.31 -19.19
CA GLU A 41 -13.96 6.18 -20.14
C GLU A 41 -13.50 5.49 -21.41
N ARG A 42 -13.25 4.19 -21.38
CA ARG A 42 -12.65 3.44 -22.50
C ARG A 42 -13.49 2.25 -22.96
N GLY A 43 -14.58 1.93 -22.25
CA GLY A 43 -15.42 0.77 -22.56
C GLY A 43 -14.72 -0.58 -22.34
N ILE A 44 -13.68 -0.61 -21.52
CA ILE A 44 -12.99 -1.85 -21.15
C ILE A 44 -13.67 -2.42 -19.91
N HIS A 45 -14.31 -3.56 -20.04
CA HIS A 45 -15.05 -4.18 -18.93
C HIS A 45 -14.18 -4.43 -17.72
N ALA A 46 -14.62 -3.91 -16.58
CA ALA A 46 -13.90 -3.98 -15.31
C ALA A 46 -13.58 -5.43 -14.89
N GLU A 47 -14.50 -6.39 -15.14
CA GLU A 47 -14.29 -7.80 -14.83
C GLU A 47 -13.07 -8.42 -15.52
N ARG A 48 -12.70 -7.92 -16.69
CA ARG A 48 -11.51 -8.40 -17.40
C ARG A 48 -10.22 -8.08 -16.68
N LEU A 49 -10.23 -7.01 -15.89
CA LEU A 49 -9.09 -6.57 -15.11
C LEU A 49 -9.12 -7.18 -13.72
N VAL A 50 -10.21 -6.97 -13.00
CA VAL A 50 -10.33 -7.37 -11.58
C VAL A 50 -10.38 -8.88 -11.43
N GLY A 51 -11.11 -9.59 -12.30
CA GLY A 51 -11.23 -11.05 -12.25
C GLY A 51 -9.92 -11.82 -12.41
N CYS A 52 -8.86 -11.16 -12.89
CA CYS A 52 -7.52 -11.77 -12.96
C CYS A 52 -6.74 -11.70 -11.63
N TYR A 53 -7.14 -10.81 -10.73
CA TYR A 53 -6.37 -10.52 -9.52
C TYR A 53 -7.09 -10.88 -8.22
N THR A 54 -8.40 -11.06 -8.28
CA THR A 54 -9.22 -11.32 -7.10
C THR A 54 -10.46 -12.16 -7.46
N GLU A 55 -10.94 -12.94 -6.51
CA GLU A 55 -12.23 -13.66 -6.60
C GLU A 55 -13.42 -12.75 -6.28
N ILE A 56 -13.18 -11.52 -5.82
CA ILE A 56 -14.23 -10.55 -5.53
C ILE A 56 -14.64 -9.88 -6.83
N MET A 57 -15.92 -9.97 -7.16
CA MET A 57 -16.46 -9.38 -8.40
C MET A 57 -16.54 -7.86 -8.31
N PRO A 58 -16.35 -7.15 -9.43
CA PRO A 58 -16.57 -5.70 -9.52
C PRO A 58 -17.99 -5.28 -9.12
N GLY A 59 -18.17 -4.00 -8.88
CA GLY A 59 -19.45 -3.40 -8.55
C GLY A 59 -19.81 -3.46 -7.07
N ARG A 60 -18.90 -3.85 -6.22
CA ARG A 60 -19.10 -3.69 -4.79
C ARG A 60 -18.95 -2.22 -4.41
N PRO A 61 -19.88 -1.69 -3.62
CA PRO A 61 -19.68 -0.39 -3.01
C PRO A 61 -18.49 -0.53 -2.07
N THR A 62 -17.49 0.18 -2.37
CA THR A 62 -16.34 0.30 -1.54
C THR A 62 -16.44 1.67 -0.90
N ILE A 63 -16.08 1.72 0.32
CA ILE A 63 -16.18 2.90 1.12
C ILE A 63 -14.77 3.41 1.23
N ALA A 64 -14.55 4.66 0.86
CA ALA A 64 -13.37 5.40 1.30
C ALA A 64 -13.52 5.59 2.81
N GLU A 65 -13.20 4.55 3.57
CA GLU A 65 -13.35 4.59 5.00
C GLU A 65 -12.21 5.39 5.62
N HIS A 66 -12.59 6.48 6.22
CA HIS A 66 -11.70 7.16 7.14
C HIS A 66 -11.53 6.27 8.37
N ARG A 67 -10.30 6.15 8.79
CA ARG A 67 -9.96 5.45 10.02
C ARG A 67 -10.86 5.91 11.17
N HIS A 68 -11.44 4.94 11.86
CA HIS A 68 -12.23 5.25 13.04
C HIS A 68 -11.36 5.99 14.07
N PRO A 69 -11.86 7.05 14.73
CA PRO A 69 -11.06 7.84 15.67
C PRO A 69 -10.45 7.04 16.83
N ARG A 70 -11.03 5.89 17.15
CA ARG A 70 -10.54 4.97 18.19
C ARG A 70 -9.54 3.94 17.67
N ASP A 71 -9.46 3.74 16.37
CA ASP A 71 -8.48 2.86 15.75
C ASP A 71 -7.17 3.61 15.64
N SER A 72 -6.47 3.69 16.76
CA SER A 72 -5.20 4.38 16.81
C SER A 72 -4.06 3.46 16.45
N VAL A 73 -3.41 3.71 15.35
CA VAL A 73 -2.16 3.06 14.94
C VAL A 73 -0.97 3.73 15.63
N ARG A 74 -1.05 3.86 16.95
CA ARG A 74 0.01 4.56 17.69
C ARG A 74 1.07 3.61 18.27
N LYS A 75 0.81 2.30 18.18
CA LYS A 75 1.74 1.31 18.70
C LYS A 75 2.76 0.97 17.63
N SER A 76 3.98 1.43 17.82
CA SER A 76 5.11 1.04 16.98
C SER A 76 5.61 -0.37 17.30
N ILE A 77 6.26 -0.99 16.33
CA ILE A 77 7.11 -2.16 16.55
C ILE A 77 8.42 -1.70 17.21
N SER A 78 9.06 -2.58 17.97
CA SER A 78 10.37 -2.25 18.56
C SER A 78 11.48 -2.52 17.56
N ALA A 79 12.35 -1.55 17.32
CA ALA A 79 13.53 -1.72 16.49
C ALA A 79 14.49 -2.80 17.02
N VAL A 80 14.45 -3.07 18.33
CA VAL A 80 15.32 -4.06 18.99
C VAL A 80 14.74 -5.47 18.93
N THR A 81 13.43 -5.63 19.18
CA THR A 81 12.81 -6.96 19.38
C THR A 81 11.98 -7.47 18.21
N ALA A 82 11.56 -6.59 17.30
CA ALA A 82 10.80 -7.04 16.12
C ALA A 82 11.71 -7.84 15.16
N ALA A 83 11.13 -8.86 14.53
CA ALA A 83 11.84 -9.63 13.52
C ALA A 83 12.32 -8.72 12.36
N PRO A 84 13.49 -8.99 11.78
CA PRO A 84 14.00 -8.21 10.65
C PRO A 84 13.00 -8.10 9.50
N ILE A 85 12.30 -9.18 9.18
CA ILE A 85 11.31 -9.20 8.11
C ILE A 85 10.09 -8.30 8.41
N THR A 86 9.66 -8.20 9.66
CA THR A 86 8.57 -7.30 10.07
C THR A 86 8.96 -5.84 9.90
N LYS A 87 10.19 -5.49 10.30
CA LYS A 87 10.74 -4.13 10.11
C LYS A 87 10.86 -3.80 8.62
N LEU A 88 11.36 -4.74 7.84
CA LEU A 88 11.52 -4.61 6.40
C LEU A 88 10.16 -4.35 5.72
N ASN A 89 9.15 -5.20 6.00
CA ASN A 89 7.83 -5.05 5.41
C ASN A 89 7.16 -3.73 5.80
N ALA A 90 7.29 -3.29 7.06
CA ALA A 90 6.77 -2.00 7.49
C ALA A 90 7.45 -0.82 6.76
N ALA A 91 8.76 -0.89 6.53
CA ALA A 91 9.49 0.12 5.78
C ALA A 91 9.09 0.13 4.29
N ILE A 92 9.00 -1.05 3.66
CA ILE A 92 8.63 -1.19 2.25
C ILE A 92 7.23 -0.62 2.01
N ILE A 93 6.23 -1.07 2.78
CA ILE A 93 4.86 -0.64 2.57
C ILE A 93 4.71 0.87 2.80
N THR A 94 5.33 1.42 3.85
CA THR A 94 5.30 2.87 4.11
C THR A 94 5.88 3.66 2.93
N ALA A 95 6.98 3.22 2.36
CA ALA A 95 7.60 3.87 1.20
C ALA A 95 6.75 3.73 -0.07
N ALA A 96 6.15 2.56 -0.28
CA ALA A 96 5.27 2.29 -1.42
C ALA A 96 4.04 3.21 -1.38
N GLU A 97 3.36 3.29 -0.23
CA GLU A 97 2.19 4.16 -0.05
C GLU A 97 2.53 5.65 -0.25
N GLN A 98 3.68 6.08 0.26
CA GLN A 98 4.12 7.45 0.04
C GLN A 98 4.35 7.75 -1.45
N GLN A 99 4.92 6.81 -2.21
CA GLN A 99 5.11 6.98 -3.64
C GLN A 99 3.79 6.96 -4.39
N THR A 100 2.87 6.08 -4.03
CA THR A 100 1.54 5.97 -4.60
C THR A 100 0.73 7.26 -4.35
N MET A 101 0.74 7.76 -3.13
CA MET A 101 0.14 9.05 -2.77
C MET A 101 0.70 10.18 -3.65
N ASN A 102 2.02 10.30 -3.75
CA ASN A 102 2.66 11.32 -4.58
C ASN A 102 2.27 11.19 -6.05
N TYR A 103 2.20 9.97 -6.56
CA TYR A 103 1.77 9.72 -7.93
C TYR A 103 0.33 10.19 -8.16
N TYR A 104 -0.62 9.80 -7.33
CA TYR A 104 -2.02 10.18 -7.49
C TYR A 104 -2.23 11.71 -7.37
N MET A 105 -1.56 12.34 -6.43
CA MET A 105 -1.64 13.80 -6.26
C MET A 105 -1.07 14.58 -7.44
N ASN A 106 0.00 14.07 -8.06
CA ASN A 106 0.61 14.73 -9.22
C ASN A 106 -0.16 14.44 -10.51
N ILE A 107 -0.44 13.17 -10.80
CA ILE A 107 -1.08 12.77 -12.07
C ILE A 107 -2.55 13.18 -12.10
N GLY A 108 -3.24 13.13 -10.97
CA GLY A 108 -4.66 13.50 -10.89
C GLY A 108 -4.96 14.90 -11.43
N THR A 109 -4.05 15.84 -11.27
CA THR A 109 -4.22 17.21 -11.78
C THR A 109 -4.22 17.30 -13.30
N PHE A 110 -3.58 16.35 -13.97
CA PHE A 110 -3.46 16.30 -15.44
C PHE A 110 -4.47 15.37 -16.10
N TYR A 111 -5.32 14.71 -15.31
CA TYR A 111 -6.30 13.78 -15.86
C TYR A 111 -7.40 14.53 -16.65
N ASP A 112 -7.78 14.01 -17.81
CA ASP A 112 -8.66 14.73 -18.75
C ASP A 112 -10.07 14.94 -18.20
N SER A 113 -10.66 13.93 -17.56
CA SER A 113 -12.03 14.02 -17.06
C SER A 113 -12.10 14.54 -15.63
N ASP A 114 -13.18 15.28 -15.30
CA ASP A 114 -13.47 15.71 -13.93
C ASP A 114 -13.71 14.53 -12.99
N LEU A 115 -14.31 13.46 -13.50
CA LEU A 115 -14.55 12.23 -12.74
C LEU A 115 -13.23 11.59 -12.33
N GLY A 116 -12.32 11.45 -13.29
CA GLY A 116 -10.98 10.92 -13.04
C GLY A 116 -10.21 11.77 -12.05
N ARG A 117 -10.20 13.11 -12.21
CA ARG A 117 -9.51 14.01 -11.27
C ARG A 117 -10.01 13.86 -9.83
N ARG A 118 -11.33 13.76 -9.64
CA ARG A 118 -11.92 13.53 -8.31
C ARG A 118 -11.55 12.20 -7.74
N LEU A 119 -11.58 11.13 -8.55
CA LEU A 119 -11.17 9.79 -8.11
C LEU A 119 -9.72 9.76 -7.64
N TYR A 120 -8.80 10.31 -8.42
CA TYR A 120 -7.39 10.38 -8.06
C TYR A 120 -7.17 11.19 -6.77
N GLN A 121 -7.91 12.28 -6.60
CA GLN A 121 -7.85 13.08 -5.37
C GLN A 121 -8.34 12.30 -4.15
N GLU A 122 -9.49 11.62 -4.27
CA GLU A 122 -10.05 10.83 -3.16
C GLU A 122 -9.10 9.69 -2.76
N ILE A 123 -8.60 8.95 -3.73
CA ILE A 123 -7.65 7.86 -3.46
C ILE A 123 -6.34 8.41 -2.88
N GLY A 124 -5.80 9.49 -3.43
CA GLY A 124 -4.59 10.11 -2.88
C GLY A 124 -4.74 10.52 -1.40
N MET A 125 -5.92 10.91 -0.95
CA MET A 125 -6.20 11.17 0.47
C MET A 125 -6.21 9.91 1.32
N ILE A 126 -6.66 8.79 0.77
CA ILE A 126 -6.60 7.49 1.46
C ILE A 126 -5.15 7.02 1.58
N GLU A 127 -4.36 7.15 0.52
CA GLU A 127 -2.94 6.82 0.55
C GLU A 127 -2.17 7.66 1.58
N GLU A 128 -2.54 8.91 1.79
CA GLU A 128 -1.97 9.73 2.88
C GLU A 128 -2.26 9.12 4.25
N GLN A 129 -3.46 8.59 4.45
CA GLN A 129 -3.80 7.87 5.68
C GLN A 129 -2.98 6.58 5.81
N HIS A 130 -2.78 5.83 4.72
CA HIS A 130 -1.94 4.64 4.71
C HIS A 130 -0.50 4.97 5.08
N VAL A 131 0.10 6.02 4.52
CA VAL A 131 1.44 6.49 4.90
C VAL A 131 1.53 6.74 6.40
N THR A 132 0.54 7.42 6.97
CA THR A 132 0.49 7.69 8.41
C THR A 132 0.32 6.40 9.22
N GLN A 133 -0.51 5.50 8.74
CA GLN A 133 -0.89 4.26 9.39
C GLN A 133 0.29 3.28 9.46
N TYR A 134 0.93 3.05 8.32
CA TYR A 134 2.11 2.19 8.24
C TYR A 134 3.35 2.83 8.83
N GLY A 135 3.54 4.14 8.61
CA GLY A 135 4.65 4.88 9.20
C GLY A 135 4.62 4.89 10.73
N ALA A 136 3.42 4.87 11.33
CA ALA A 136 3.26 4.74 12.77
C ALA A 136 3.71 3.38 13.35
N LEU A 137 3.88 2.37 12.51
CA LEU A 137 4.47 1.08 12.93
C LEU A 137 5.98 1.16 13.14
N LEU A 138 6.66 2.10 12.49
CA LEU A 138 8.11 2.26 12.64
C LEU A 138 8.44 2.77 14.04
N ASP A 139 9.57 2.31 14.59
CA ASP A 139 9.99 2.69 15.94
C ASP A 139 10.43 4.16 15.98
N PRO A 140 9.74 5.05 16.70
CA PRO A 140 10.10 6.46 16.77
C PRO A 140 11.37 6.72 17.58
N GLY A 141 11.88 5.72 18.29
CA GLY A 141 13.13 5.80 19.05
C GLY A 141 14.38 5.53 18.24
N MET A 142 14.23 5.15 16.95
CA MET A 142 15.39 4.91 16.09
C MET A 142 16.18 6.20 15.84
N THR A 143 17.49 6.08 15.94
CA THR A 143 18.42 7.14 15.54
C THR A 143 18.47 7.33 14.03
N TRP A 144 19.02 8.44 13.56
CA TRP A 144 19.24 8.67 12.12
C TRP A 144 20.07 7.58 11.45
N LEU A 145 21.07 7.06 12.14
CA LEU A 145 21.92 5.98 11.62
C LEU A 145 21.17 4.66 11.52
N GLU A 146 20.32 4.35 12.51
CA GLU A 146 19.49 3.15 12.48
C GLU A 146 18.43 3.24 11.37
N ASN A 147 17.83 4.42 11.17
CA ASN A 147 16.91 4.65 10.05
C ASN A 147 17.63 4.51 8.69
N LEU A 148 18.83 5.08 8.56
CA LEU A 148 19.64 4.94 7.35
C LEU A 148 19.98 3.47 7.10
N LEU A 149 20.41 2.74 8.12
CA LEU A 149 20.72 1.31 8.01
C LEU A 149 19.48 0.50 7.57
N LEU A 150 18.31 0.80 8.11
CA LEU A 150 17.05 0.14 7.70
C LEU A 150 16.72 0.49 6.24
N HIS A 151 16.94 1.73 5.82
CA HIS A 151 16.73 2.17 4.44
C HIS A 151 17.64 1.39 3.48
N GLU A 152 18.94 1.35 3.72
CA GLU A 152 19.90 0.62 2.88
C GLU A 152 19.59 -0.89 2.83
N TYR A 153 19.19 -1.47 3.96
CA TYR A 153 18.76 -2.85 4.03
C TYR A 153 17.51 -3.10 3.18
N THR A 154 16.56 -2.16 3.22
CA THR A 154 15.34 -2.21 2.42
C THR A 154 15.65 -2.15 0.93
N GLU A 155 16.51 -1.22 0.51
CA GLU A 155 16.93 -1.12 -0.89
C GLU A 155 17.66 -2.38 -1.37
N CYS A 156 18.57 -2.90 -0.57
CA CYS A 156 19.27 -4.14 -0.88
C CYS A 156 18.29 -5.31 -1.09
N TYR A 157 17.27 -5.43 -0.24
CA TYR A 157 16.23 -6.44 -0.40
C TYR A 157 15.41 -6.23 -1.68
N LEU A 158 15.03 -5.00 -1.98
CA LEU A 158 14.26 -4.67 -3.18
C LEU A 158 15.04 -4.99 -4.46
N TYR A 159 16.32 -4.62 -4.53
CA TYR A 159 17.17 -4.96 -5.67
C TYR A 159 17.37 -6.47 -5.81
N TRP A 160 17.57 -7.17 -4.71
CA TRP A 160 17.64 -8.64 -4.73
C TRP A 160 16.32 -9.25 -5.23
N SER A 161 15.19 -8.79 -4.73
CA SER A 161 13.87 -9.24 -5.17
C SER A 161 13.64 -8.99 -6.67
N CYS A 162 14.06 -7.85 -7.18
CA CYS A 162 13.99 -7.56 -8.62
C CYS A 162 14.82 -8.55 -9.44
N VAL A 163 16.00 -8.95 -8.95
CA VAL A 163 16.85 -9.94 -9.64
C VAL A 163 16.18 -11.32 -9.66
N GLU A 164 15.53 -11.71 -8.57
CA GLU A 164 14.82 -13.01 -8.48
C GLU A 164 13.58 -13.05 -9.39
N ASP A 165 12.90 -11.92 -9.56
CA ASP A 165 11.65 -11.83 -10.32
C ASP A 165 11.89 -11.43 -11.80
N GLU A 166 13.10 -11.03 -12.18
CA GLU A 166 13.41 -10.61 -13.55
C GLU A 166 13.39 -11.79 -14.52
N THR A 167 12.61 -11.67 -15.56
CA THR A 167 12.47 -12.68 -16.62
C THR A 167 13.19 -12.33 -17.92
N ASP A 168 13.63 -11.09 -18.09
CA ASP A 168 14.42 -10.67 -19.26
C ASP A 168 15.92 -10.79 -18.95
N LEU A 169 16.55 -11.78 -19.55
CA LEU A 169 17.96 -12.11 -19.39
C LEU A 169 18.90 -11.26 -20.29
N ARG A 170 18.46 -10.15 -20.84
CA ARG A 170 19.27 -9.28 -21.70
C ARG A 170 20.08 -8.28 -20.93
#